data_76f3d4336345a370fe0884985032ff12
#
_entry.id   76f3d4336345a370fe0884985032ff12
#
_cell.length_a   1.000
_cell.length_b   1.000
_cell.length_c   1.000
_cell.angle_alpha   90.00
_cell.angle_beta   90.00
_cell.angle_gamma   90.00
#
_symmetry.space_group_name_H-M   'P 1'
#
loop_
_entity.id
_entity.type
_entity.pdbx_description
1 polymer ?
#
loop_
_entity_poly.entity_id
_entity_poly.type
_entity_poly.pdbx_seq_one_letter_code
_entity_poly.pdbx_strand_id
1 'polypeptide(L)'
;ELLGINSRVDLAGAEAILQRRLRHAAMLSGVTMPLPETVYLCCDTEFGRDVFVGPHTVFGPDVSVGDRVEIKGFCHFEGTQIAEGAILGPYARLRPGADIREGVHVGNFVEVKKAVLEPGAKANHLTYIGDARVGAGANIGAGTITCNYDGFDKHFTDIGAGAFIGSNSALVAPVTIGDGALVAAGSTISKNVDADALVIERASQDQKAEWAERFRAAKLRVKARRAAE
;
A
#
# COMPACT_ATOMS: atom_id res chain seq x y z
N GLU A 1 6.19 -39.14 -3.38
CA GLU A 1 5.81 -39.39 -1.98
C GLU A 1 4.30 -39.29 -1.85
N LEU A 2 3.66 -40.35 -1.47
CA LEU A 2 2.23 -40.39 -1.18
C LEU A 2 2.07 -40.36 0.34
N LEU A 3 1.61 -39.21 0.87
CA LEU A 3 1.23 -39.10 2.27
C LEU A 3 -0.29 -39.19 2.39
N GLY A 4 -0.77 -40.15 3.19
CA GLY A 4 -2.18 -40.20 3.57
C GLY A 4 -2.51 -39.03 4.52
N ILE A 5 -3.54 -38.27 4.23
CA ILE A 5 -4.00 -37.15 5.08
C ILE A 5 -5.28 -37.58 5.76
N ASN A 6 -5.21 -37.84 7.07
CA ASN A 6 -6.35 -38.31 7.87
C ASN A 6 -6.75 -37.28 8.95
N SER A 7 -5.88 -36.30 9.21
CA SER A 7 -6.08 -35.28 10.24
C SER A 7 -5.57 -33.91 9.75
N ARG A 8 -5.95 -32.84 10.46
CA ARG A 8 -5.39 -31.50 10.25
C ARG A 8 -3.90 -31.42 10.61
N VAL A 9 -3.43 -32.30 11.48
CA VAL A 9 -2.00 -32.40 11.80
C VAL A 9 -1.23 -32.96 10.61
N ASP A 10 -1.76 -34.01 9.95
CA ASP A 10 -1.15 -34.58 8.74
C ASP A 10 -1.14 -33.55 7.61
N LEU A 11 -2.26 -32.80 7.46
CA LEU A 11 -2.34 -31.71 6.48
C LEU A 11 -1.27 -30.64 6.72
N ALA A 12 -1.11 -30.19 7.96
CA ALA A 12 -0.07 -29.22 8.32
C ALA A 12 1.36 -29.78 8.07
N GLY A 13 1.56 -31.07 8.31
CA GLY A 13 2.82 -31.75 8.01
C GLY A 13 3.11 -31.80 6.50
N ALA A 14 2.10 -32.13 5.69
CA ALA A 14 2.22 -32.13 4.24
C ALA A 14 2.50 -30.72 3.69
N GLU A 15 1.79 -29.70 4.20
CA GLU A 15 2.03 -28.30 3.85
C GLU A 15 3.47 -27.88 4.15
N ALA A 16 4.00 -28.22 5.33
CA ALA A 16 5.37 -27.89 5.70
C ALA A 16 6.41 -28.52 4.74
N ILE A 17 6.14 -29.72 4.22
CA ILE A 17 6.98 -30.36 3.23
C ILE A 17 6.89 -29.62 1.88
N LEU A 18 5.69 -29.26 1.44
CA LEU A 18 5.47 -28.51 0.21
C LEU A 18 6.17 -27.16 0.28
N GLN A 19 5.99 -26.41 1.35
CA GLN A 19 6.62 -25.10 1.56
C GLN A 19 8.15 -25.17 1.49
N ARG A 20 8.77 -26.19 2.08
CA ARG A 20 10.22 -26.39 1.96
C ARG A 20 10.66 -26.61 0.51
N ARG A 21 9.88 -27.37 -0.27
CA ARG A 21 10.17 -27.61 -1.70
C ARG A 21 10.04 -26.35 -2.53
N LEU A 22 8.95 -25.59 -2.35
CA LEU A 22 8.70 -24.35 -3.09
C LEU A 22 9.82 -23.33 -2.83
N ARG A 23 10.15 -23.09 -1.56
CA ARG A 23 11.23 -22.16 -1.20
C ARG A 23 12.60 -22.61 -1.71
N HIS A 24 12.89 -23.90 -1.61
CA HIS A 24 14.15 -24.45 -2.14
C HIS A 24 14.24 -24.27 -3.67
N ALA A 25 13.16 -24.53 -4.41
CA ALA A 25 13.11 -24.32 -5.86
C ALA A 25 13.28 -22.83 -6.21
N ALA A 26 12.58 -21.94 -5.53
CA ALA A 26 12.71 -20.49 -5.72
C ALA A 26 14.14 -19.98 -5.46
N MET A 27 14.79 -20.44 -4.39
CA MET A 27 16.19 -20.08 -4.11
C MET A 27 17.17 -20.61 -5.16
N LEU A 28 16.95 -21.82 -5.68
CA LEU A 28 17.76 -22.35 -6.77
C LEU A 28 17.57 -21.59 -8.09
N SER A 29 16.40 -20.96 -8.30
CA SER A 29 16.14 -20.13 -9.48
C SER A 29 16.66 -18.69 -9.34
N GLY A 30 17.27 -18.31 -8.18
CA GLY A 30 17.90 -17.02 -7.99
C GLY A 30 17.16 -16.07 -7.03
N VAL A 31 16.19 -16.56 -6.25
CA VAL A 31 15.52 -15.77 -5.22
C VAL A 31 16.34 -15.79 -3.92
N THR A 32 16.58 -14.63 -3.34
CA THR A 32 17.25 -14.51 -2.03
C THR A 32 16.23 -14.41 -0.91
N MET A 33 16.27 -15.33 0.04
CA MET A 33 15.40 -15.37 1.23
C MET A 33 16.27 -15.53 2.49
N PRO A 34 16.55 -14.46 3.27
CA PRO A 34 17.39 -14.55 4.47
C PRO A 34 16.83 -15.47 5.57
N LEU A 35 15.50 -15.55 5.69
CA LEU A 35 14.78 -16.40 6.65
C LEU A 35 13.68 -17.18 5.89
N PRO A 36 14.05 -18.16 5.07
CA PRO A 36 13.12 -18.79 4.15
C PRO A 36 11.96 -19.50 4.88
N GLU A 37 12.15 -20.02 6.08
CA GLU A 37 11.11 -20.71 6.86
C GLU A 37 9.94 -19.79 7.24
N THR A 38 10.11 -18.47 7.18
CA THR A 38 9.07 -17.48 7.47
C THR A 38 8.32 -17.00 6.22
N VAL A 39 8.73 -17.44 5.04
CA VAL A 39 8.09 -17.08 3.76
C VAL A 39 7.11 -18.18 3.37
N TYR A 40 5.87 -17.80 3.08
CA TYR A 40 4.82 -18.71 2.60
C TYR A 40 4.58 -18.48 1.11
N LEU A 41 4.66 -19.54 0.30
CA LEU A 41 4.48 -19.49 -1.15
C LEU A 41 3.25 -20.29 -1.57
N CYS A 42 2.42 -19.74 -2.45
CA CYS A 42 1.47 -20.54 -3.21
C CYS A 42 2.20 -21.36 -4.29
N CYS A 43 1.63 -22.48 -4.69
CA CYS A 43 2.26 -23.38 -5.65
C CYS A 43 2.39 -22.78 -7.06
N ASP A 44 1.61 -21.75 -7.36
CA ASP A 44 1.60 -21.00 -8.62
C ASP A 44 2.39 -19.68 -8.57
N THR A 45 3.08 -19.40 -7.47
CA THR A 45 3.92 -18.20 -7.36
C THR A 45 5.10 -18.28 -8.34
N GLU A 46 5.21 -17.27 -9.21
CA GLU A 46 6.29 -17.15 -10.19
C GLU A 46 7.27 -16.05 -9.80
N PHE A 47 8.58 -16.33 -9.95
CA PHE A 47 9.65 -15.39 -9.67
C PHE A 47 10.57 -15.21 -10.87
N GLY A 48 10.95 -13.98 -11.14
CA GLY A 48 12.10 -13.63 -11.97
C GLY A 48 13.44 -13.86 -11.25
N ARG A 49 14.50 -13.29 -11.80
CA ARG A 49 15.87 -13.41 -11.29
C ARG A 49 16.21 -12.31 -10.28
N ASP A 50 17.13 -12.62 -9.37
CA ASP A 50 17.67 -11.65 -8.42
C ASP A 50 16.60 -10.98 -7.54
N VAL A 51 15.51 -11.68 -7.25
CA VAL A 51 14.45 -11.22 -6.36
C VAL A 51 14.89 -11.38 -4.92
N PHE A 52 14.70 -10.35 -4.11
CA PHE A 52 14.90 -10.41 -2.66
C PHE A 52 13.55 -10.49 -1.94
N VAL A 53 13.37 -11.48 -1.07
CA VAL A 53 12.15 -11.66 -0.27
C VAL A 53 12.49 -11.64 1.21
N GLY A 54 12.08 -10.58 1.89
CA GLY A 54 12.23 -10.40 3.33
C GLY A 54 11.36 -11.36 4.16
N PRO A 55 11.62 -11.48 5.46
CA PRO A 55 10.94 -12.43 6.34
C PRO A 55 9.45 -12.10 6.51
N HIS A 56 8.66 -13.14 6.89
CA HIS A 56 7.22 -13.04 7.16
C HIS A 56 6.41 -12.50 5.97
N THR A 57 6.79 -12.89 4.76
CA THR A 57 6.06 -12.56 3.54
C THR A 57 5.18 -13.71 3.12
N VAL A 58 3.94 -13.41 2.75
CA VAL A 58 2.94 -14.39 2.30
C VAL A 58 2.57 -14.10 0.86
N PHE A 59 2.70 -15.13 0.02
CA PHE A 59 2.23 -15.15 -1.35
C PHE A 59 1.00 -16.07 -1.43
N GLY A 60 -0.16 -15.49 -1.68
CA GLY A 60 -1.37 -16.20 -2.04
C GLY A 60 -1.36 -16.60 -3.53
N PRO A 61 -2.51 -17.06 -4.06
CA PRO A 61 -2.60 -17.48 -5.45
C PRO A 61 -2.43 -16.32 -6.44
N ASP A 62 -2.06 -16.66 -7.68
CA ASP A 62 -1.94 -15.76 -8.83
C ASP A 62 -0.98 -14.58 -8.59
N VAL A 63 0.22 -14.85 -8.07
CA VAL A 63 1.26 -13.83 -7.89
C VAL A 63 2.43 -14.08 -8.83
N SER A 64 2.76 -13.08 -9.65
CA SER A 64 3.97 -13.06 -10.47
C SER A 64 4.89 -11.90 -10.08
N VAL A 65 6.19 -12.19 -9.98
CA VAL A 65 7.22 -11.24 -9.56
C VAL A 65 8.33 -11.20 -10.62
N GLY A 66 8.58 -10.02 -11.16
CA GLY A 66 9.62 -9.78 -12.15
C GLY A 66 11.04 -9.78 -11.57
N ASP A 67 12.01 -9.51 -12.45
CA ASP A 67 13.43 -9.49 -12.10
C ASP A 67 13.78 -8.35 -11.12
N ARG A 68 14.76 -8.57 -10.25
CA ARG A 68 15.34 -7.56 -9.36
C ARG A 68 14.33 -6.83 -8.44
N VAL A 69 13.19 -7.45 -8.17
CA VAL A 69 12.20 -6.93 -7.22
C VAL A 69 12.73 -7.09 -5.79
N GLU A 70 12.61 -6.02 -4.99
CA GLU A 70 12.92 -6.05 -3.56
C GLU A 70 11.63 -6.06 -2.73
N ILE A 71 11.36 -7.17 -2.04
CA ILE A 71 10.23 -7.30 -1.12
C ILE A 71 10.78 -7.27 0.31
N LYS A 72 10.46 -6.21 1.04
CA LYS A 72 10.76 -6.09 2.48
C LYS A 72 9.79 -6.93 3.29
N GLY A 73 10.13 -7.28 4.52
CA GLY A 73 9.34 -8.23 5.30
C GLY A 73 7.90 -7.82 5.63
N PHE A 74 7.11 -8.79 6.10
CA PHE A 74 5.73 -8.62 6.57
C PHE A 74 4.75 -8.17 5.48
N CYS A 75 4.94 -8.63 4.27
CA CYS A 75 4.06 -8.31 3.14
C CYS A 75 3.07 -9.44 2.85
N HIS A 76 1.93 -9.10 2.24
CA HIS A 76 0.92 -10.07 1.81
C HIS A 76 0.45 -9.75 0.39
N PHE A 77 0.54 -10.72 -0.52
CA PHE A 77 0.22 -10.55 -1.93
C PHE A 77 -0.76 -11.63 -2.41
N GLU A 78 -1.75 -11.24 -3.21
CA GLU A 78 -2.71 -12.12 -3.86
C GLU A 78 -3.11 -11.52 -5.21
N GLY A 79 -3.21 -12.34 -6.26
CA GLY A 79 -3.75 -11.97 -7.56
C GLY A 79 -3.10 -10.71 -8.14
N THR A 80 -1.77 -10.61 -8.10
CA THR A 80 -1.03 -9.39 -8.44
C THR A 80 0.15 -9.67 -9.34
N GLN A 81 0.43 -8.70 -10.22
CA GLN A 81 1.63 -8.68 -11.05
C GLN A 81 2.58 -7.60 -10.54
N ILE A 82 3.83 -7.96 -10.34
CA ILE A 82 4.87 -7.08 -9.85
C ILE A 82 6.00 -7.08 -10.88
N ALA A 83 6.17 -5.96 -11.58
CA ALA A 83 7.17 -5.83 -12.62
C ALA A 83 8.56 -5.58 -12.05
N GLU A 84 9.53 -5.63 -12.93
CA GLU A 84 10.96 -5.52 -12.68
C GLU A 84 11.34 -4.31 -11.83
N GLY A 85 12.25 -4.52 -10.87
CA GLY A 85 12.85 -3.45 -10.07
C GLY A 85 11.90 -2.75 -9.11
N ALA A 86 10.67 -3.23 -8.91
CA ALA A 86 9.77 -2.68 -7.92
C ALA A 86 10.28 -2.91 -6.49
N ILE A 87 9.97 -1.98 -5.58
CA ILE A 87 10.32 -2.07 -4.16
C ILE A 87 9.03 -2.08 -3.33
N LEU A 88 8.82 -3.16 -2.55
CA LEU A 88 7.58 -3.37 -1.81
C LEU A 88 7.83 -3.51 -0.31
N GLY A 89 6.98 -2.87 0.48
CA GLY A 89 6.99 -3.01 1.94
C GLY A 89 7.96 -2.09 2.69
N PRO A 90 8.21 -2.41 3.99
CA PRO A 90 7.55 -3.51 4.72
C PRO A 90 6.05 -3.25 4.94
N TYR A 91 5.29 -4.30 5.31
CA TYR A 91 3.86 -4.22 5.59
C TYR A 91 3.00 -3.74 4.41
N ALA A 92 3.39 -4.06 3.18
CA ALA A 92 2.58 -3.78 2.00
C ALA A 92 1.57 -4.92 1.76
N ARG A 93 0.36 -4.55 1.34
CA ARG A 93 -0.68 -5.50 0.95
C ARG A 93 -1.12 -5.27 -0.49
N LEU A 94 -0.89 -6.24 -1.35
CA LEU A 94 -1.41 -6.24 -2.71
C LEU A 94 -2.55 -7.26 -2.82
N ARG A 95 -3.67 -6.80 -3.35
CA ARG A 95 -4.90 -7.59 -3.50
C ARG A 95 -5.21 -7.84 -4.97
N PRO A 96 -6.11 -8.78 -5.28
CA PRO A 96 -6.43 -9.14 -6.65
C PRO A 96 -6.69 -7.95 -7.57
N GLY A 97 -6.02 -7.98 -8.72
CA GLY A 97 -6.04 -6.93 -9.73
C GLY A 97 -5.11 -5.75 -9.45
N ALA A 98 -4.19 -5.85 -8.49
CA ALA A 98 -3.09 -4.90 -8.38
C ALA A 98 -2.04 -5.22 -9.46
N ASP A 99 -1.66 -4.20 -10.25
CA ASP A 99 -0.66 -4.26 -11.30
C ASP A 99 0.42 -3.22 -11.01
N ILE A 100 1.57 -3.70 -10.58
CA ILE A 100 2.71 -2.89 -10.13
C ILE A 100 3.76 -2.91 -11.23
N ARG A 101 3.93 -1.76 -11.91
CA ARG A 101 4.84 -1.63 -13.03
C ARG A 101 6.30 -1.41 -12.59
N GLU A 102 7.18 -1.25 -13.57
CA GLU A 102 8.63 -1.19 -13.38
C GLU A 102 9.04 -0.06 -12.44
N GLY A 103 9.92 -0.37 -11.49
CA GLY A 103 10.50 0.59 -10.56
C GLY A 103 9.52 1.30 -9.63
N VAL A 104 8.31 0.78 -9.49
CA VAL A 104 7.30 1.32 -8.57
C VAL A 104 7.72 1.10 -7.12
N HIS A 105 7.44 2.06 -6.26
CA HIS A 105 7.65 1.94 -4.82
C HIS A 105 6.30 1.89 -4.08
N VAL A 106 6.02 0.77 -3.41
CA VAL A 106 4.88 0.60 -2.50
C VAL A 106 5.43 0.39 -1.09
N GLY A 107 5.29 1.36 -0.23
CA GLY A 107 5.91 1.34 1.10
C GLY A 107 5.03 0.76 2.20
N ASN A 108 5.30 1.19 3.44
CA ASN A 108 4.68 0.58 4.62
C ASN A 108 3.22 0.98 4.81
N PHE A 109 2.41 -0.03 5.17
CA PHE A 109 0.97 0.12 5.41
C PHE A 109 0.23 0.71 4.21
N VAL A 110 0.64 0.30 3.02
CA VAL A 110 -0.03 0.63 1.76
C VAL A 110 -0.80 -0.59 1.29
N GLU A 111 -2.08 -0.40 0.98
CA GLU A 111 -2.93 -1.41 0.37
C GLU A 111 -3.27 -1.00 -1.06
N VAL A 112 -3.07 -1.90 -2.02
CA VAL A 112 -3.42 -1.72 -3.44
C VAL A 112 -4.40 -2.81 -3.88
N LYS A 113 -5.49 -2.42 -4.55
CA LYS A 113 -6.53 -3.35 -5.03
C LYS A 113 -7.11 -2.88 -6.36
N LYS A 114 -7.16 -3.75 -7.37
CA LYS A 114 -7.73 -3.40 -8.69
C LYS A 114 -7.21 -2.04 -9.17
N ALA A 115 -5.91 -1.86 -9.15
CA ALA A 115 -5.27 -0.62 -9.52
C ALA A 115 -3.97 -0.86 -10.25
N VAL A 116 -3.67 0.01 -11.21
CA VAL A 116 -2.41 0.02 -11.94
C VAL A 116 -1.54 1.14 -11.39
N LEU A 117 -0.34 0.81 -10.95
CA LEU A 117 0.70 1.78 -10.63
C LEU A 117 1.72 1.76 -11.79
N GLU A 118 1.77 2.83 -12.56
CA GLU A 118 2.61 2.95 -13.75
C GLU A 118 4.09 3.16 -13.38
N PRO A 119 5.03 3.01 -14.34
CA PRO A 119 6.46 3.00 -14.05
C PRO A 119 6.93 4.16 -13.19
N GLY A 120 7.69 3.84 -12.14
CA GLY A 120 8.28 4.81 -11.22
C GLY A 120 7.30 5.53 -10.28
N ALA A 121 6.02 5.17 -10.29
CA ALA A 121 5.04 5.72 -9.34
C ALA A 121 5.41 5.35 -7.90
N LYS A 122 5.05 6.23 -6.95
CA LYS A 122 5.42 6.06 -5.53
C LYS A 122 4.20 6.23 -4.62
N ALA A 123 3.98 5.24 -3.75
CA ALA A 123 3.01 5.27 -2.66
C ALA A 123 3.68 4.69 -1.41
N ASN A 124 4.34 5.54 -0.61
CA ASN A 124 5.31 5.05 0.37
C ASN A 124 4.76 4.82 1.77
N HIS A 125 3.61 5.40 2.14
CA HIS A 125 3.15 5.37 3.53
C HIS A 125 1.63 5.43 3.67
N LEU A 126 1.04 4.52 4.48
CA LEU A 126 -0.29 4.67 5.07
C LEU A 126 -1.40 5.02 4.04
N THR A 127 -1.44 4.34 2.91
CA THR A 127 -2.27 4.73 1.77
C THR A 127 -3.17 3.57 1.34
N TYR A 128 -4.42 3.87 0.94
CA TYR A 128 -5.28 2.94 0.23
C TYR A 128 -5.47 3.39 -1.22
N ILE A 129 -5.13 2.51 -2.16
CA ILE A 129 -5.31 2.71 -3.61
C ILE A 129 -6.21 1.59 -4.13
N GLY A 130 -7.45 1.92 -4.41
CA GLY A 130 -8.43 0.97 -4.93
C GLY A 130 -9.16 1.50 -6.15
N ASP A 131 -9.43 0.62 -7.13
CA ASP A 131 -10.09 0.94 -8.39
C ASP A 131 -9.50 2.21 -9.02
N ALA A 132 -8.18 2.20 -9.32
CA ALA A 132 -7.45 3.40 -9.70
C ALA A 132 -6.33 3.15 -10.73
N ARG A 133 -5.92 4.21 -11.43
CA ARG A 133 -4.63 4.30 -12.12
C ARG A 133 -3.78 5.38 -11.46
N VAL A 134 -2.53 5.07 -11.19
CA VAL A 134 -1.51 6.03 -10.73
C VAL A 134 -0.48 6.17 -11.85
N GLY A 135 -0.44 7.31 -12.50
CA GLY A 135 0.39 7.58 -13.66
C GLY A 135 1.88 7.51 -13.38
N ALA A 136 2.66 7.36 -14.44
CA ALA A 136 4.10 7.19 -14.37
C ALA A 136 4.77 8.33 -13.57
N GLY A 137 5.66 7.98 -12.64
CA GLY A 137 6.37 8.93 -11.80
C GLY A 137 5.51 9.74 -10.82
N ALA A 138 4.20 9.51 -10.75
CA ALA A 138 3.34 10.19 -9.79
C ALA A 138 3.71 9.83 -8.34
N ASN A 139 3.52 10.78 -7.43
CA ASN A 139 3.80 10.59 -6.01
C ASN A 139 2.53 10.72 -5.18
N ILE A 140 2.20 9.66 -4.46
CA ILE A 140 1.07 9.61 -3.54
C ILE A 140 1.56 9.89 -2.12
N GLY A 141 1.11 11.00 -1.54
CA GLY A 141 1.46 11.41 -0.19
C GLY A 141 0.87 10.49 0.89
N ALA A 142 1.53 10.43 2.03
CA ALA A 142 1.11 9.60 3.16
C ALA A 142 -0.33 9.89 3.60
N GLY A 143 -1.11 8.85 3.87
CA GLY A 143 -2.50 9.00 4.32
C GLY A 143 -3.50 9.32 3.20
N THR A 144 -3.08 9.29 1.94
CA THR A 144 -3.99 9.49 0.80
C THR A 144 -4.91 8.28 0.63
N ILE A 145 -6.17 8.55 0.32
CA ILE A 145 -7.19 7.52 0.09
C ILE A 145 -7.92 7.79 -1.23
N THR A 146 -8.02 6.77 -2.09
CA THR A 146 -9.01 6.75 -3.18
C THR A 146 -10.34 6.33 -2.59
N CYS A 147 -11.30 7.27 -2.48
CA CYS A 147 -12.63 6.99 -1.96
C CYS A 147 -13.48 6.37 -3.09
N ASN A 148 -13.25 5.10 -3.37
CA ASN A 148 -13.75 4.39 -4.54
C ASN A 148 -15.14 3.75 -4.35
N TYR A 149 -15.77 3.86 -3.18
CA TYR A 149 -17.04 3.21 -2.86
C TYR A 149 -18.02 4.19 -2.24
N ASP A 150 -19.21 4.30 -2.82
CA ASP A 150 -20.26 5.23 -2.40
C ASP A 150 -21.33 4.61 -1.48
N GLY A 151 -21.12 3.34 -1.11
CA GLY A 151 -22.10 2.55 -0.35
C GLY A 151 -22.83 1.52 -1.21
N PHE A 152 -22.82 1.65 -2.53
CA PHE A 152 -23.48 0.77 -3.50
C PHE A 152 -22.52 0.35 -4.62
N ASP A 153 -21.91 1.31 -5.30
CA ASP A 153 -21.09 1.10 -6.49
C ASP A 153 -19.62 1.46 -6.27
N LYS A 154 -18.76 0.93 -7.15
CA LYS A 154 -17.36 1.25 -7.22
C LYS A 154 -17.10 2.24 -8.34
N HIS A 155 -16.29 3.25 -8.04
CA HIS A 155 -15.91 4.31 -8.97
C HIS A 155 -14.40 4.37 -9.13
N PHE A 156 -13.95 4.91 -10.25
CA PHE A 156 -12.56 4.92 -10.64
C PHE A 156 -11.88 6.26 -10.37
N THR A 157 -10.64 6.20 -9.88
CA THR A 157 -9.76 7.37 -9.72
C THR A 157 -8.65 7.30 -10.75
N ASP A 158 -8.50 8.33 -11.58
CA ASP A 158 -7.44 8.44 -12.57
C ASP A 158 -6.43 9.53 -12.16
N ILE A 159 -5.19 9.14 -11.86
CA ILE A 159 -4.13 10.05 -11.46
C ILE A 159 -3.09 10.09 -12.57
N GLY A 160 -2.85 11.28 -13.13
CA GLY A 160 -1.96 11.55 -14.25
C GLY A 160 -0.49 11.34 -13.93
N ALA A 161 0.32 11.27 -14.99
CA ALA A 161 1.76 11.12 -14.89
C ALA A 161 2.40 12.31 -14.20
N GLY A 162 3.39 12.07 -13.33
CA GLY A 162 4.09 13.12 -12.60
C GLY A 162 3.24 13.91 -11.60
N ALA A 163 1.96 13.56 -11.40
CA ALA A 163 1.11 14.23 -10.43
C ALA A 163 1.64 14.06 -8.99
N PHE A 164 1.50 15.09 -8.19
CA PHE A 164 1.87 15.08 -6.77
C PHE A 164 0.62 15.22 -5.90
N ILE A 165 0.28 14.14 -5.20
CA ILE A 165 -0.82 14.13 -4.26
C ILE A 165 -0.27 14.39 -2.84
N GLY A 166 -0.65 15.51 -2.25
CA GLY A 166 -0.23 15.89 -0.90
C GLY A 166 -0.79 14.95 0.17
N SER A 167 -0.09 14.83 1.28
CA SER A 167 -0.45 13.92 2.38
C SER A 167 -1.86 14.18 2.93
N ASN A 168 -2.52 13.13 3.41
CA ASN A 168 -3.88 13.17 3.98
C ASN A 168 -4.93 13.74 3.01
N SER A 169 -4.78 13.47 1.72
CA SER A 169 -5.77 13.84 0.71
C SER A 169 -6.79 12.71 0.52
N ALA A 170 -8.06 13.08 0.36
CA ALA A 170 -9.14 12.17 -0.03
C ALA A 170 -9.54 12.44 -1.48
N LEU A 171 -9.40 11.45 -2.36
CA LEU A 171 -9.80 11.53 -3.76
C LEU A 171 -11.15 10.84 -3.92
N VAL A 172 -12.21 11.63 -4.03
CA VAL A 172 -13.60 11.11 -4.09
C VAL A 172 -13.93 10.73 -5.52
N ALA A 173 -13.89 9.44 -5.79
CA ALA A 173 -14.17 8.90 -7.12
C ALA A 173 -15.68 9.01 -7.51
N PRO A 174 -16.02 9.19 -8.81
CA PRO A 174 -15.09 9.25 -9.94
C PRO A 174 -14.36 10.58 -10.02
N VAL A 175 -13.03 10.55 -10.16
CA VAL A 175 -12.22 11.77 -10.27
C VAL A 175 -10.98 11.54 -11.12
N THR A 176 -10.61 12.55 -11.91
CA THR A 176 -9.37 12.59 -12.70
C THR A 176 -8.48 13.72 -12.19
N ILE A 177 -7.23 13.39 -11.91
CA ILE A 177 -6.17 14.33 -11.60
C ILE A 177 -5.24 14.39 -12.82
N GLY A 178 -5.11 15.55 -13.45
CA GLY A 178 -4.31 15.72 -14.66
C GLY A 178 -2.82 15.51 -14.45
N ASP A 179 -2.09 15.32 -15.55
CA ASP A 179 -0.64 15.14 -15.54
C ASP A 179 0.05 16.35 -14.88
N GLY A 180 1.08 16.12 -14.08
CA GLY A 180 1.82 17.18 -13.41
C GLY A 180 1.03 17.98 -12.35
N ALA A 181 -0.25 17.69 -12.14
CA ALA A 181 -1.06 18.42 -11.17
C ALA A 181 -0.55 18.24 -9.73
N LEU A 182 -0.76 19.27 -8.91
CA LEU A 182 -0.40 19.27 -7.49
C LEU A 182 -1.66 19.42 -6.63
N VAL A 183 -1.94 18.38 -5.85
CA VAL A 183 -2.98 18.41 -4.82
C VAL A 183 -2.36 18.81 -3.49
N ALA A 184 -2.82 19.91 -2.89
CA ALA A 184 -2.31 20.36 -1.60
C ALA A 184 -2.68 19.41 -0.47
N ALA A 185 -1.78 19.16 0.47
CA ALA A 185 -1.99 18.26 1.59
C ALA A 185 -3.27 18.60 2.38
N GLY A 186 -3.99 17.56 2.81
CA GLY A 186 -5.24 17.71 3.57
C GLY A 186 -6.46 18.12 2.74
N SER A 187 -6.39 17.98 1.41
CA SER A 187 -7.51 18.34 0.52
C SER A 187 -8.45 17.16 0.28
N THR A 188 -9.75 17.47 0.12
CA THR A 188 -10.78 16.51 -0.32
C THR A 188 -11.20 16.85 -1.75
N ILE A 189 -10.74 16.07 -2.71
CA ILE A 189 -10.92 16.35 -4.13
C ILE A 189 -12.11 15.56 -4.67
N SER A 190 -13.17 16.27 -5.06
CA SER A 190 -14.43 15.71 -5.60
C SER A 190 -14.73 16.15 -7.02
N LYS A 191 -13.84 16.91 -7.66
CA LYS A 191 -13.94 17.36 -9.04
C LYS A 191 -12.62 17.14 -9.75
N ASN A 192 -12.68 16.97 -11.07
CA ASN A 192 -11.48 16.81 -11.88
C ASN A 192 -10.53 17.99 -11.74
N VAL A 193 -9.24 17.71 -11.81
CA VAL A 193 -8.16 18.69 -11.72
C VAL A 193 -7.43 18.69 -13.05
N ASP A 194 -7.26 19.87 -13.64
CA ASP A 194 -6.56 20.04 -14.91
C ASP A 194 -5.06 19.73 -14.78
N ALA A 195 -4.42 19.40 -15.90
CA ALA A 195 -2.98 19.19 -15.93
C ALA A 195 -2.23 20.43 -15.44
N ASP A 196 -1.09 20.20 -14.74
CA ASP A 196 -0.22 21.25 -14.18
C ASP A 196 -0.92 22.24 -13.23
N ALA A 197 -2.14 21.95 -12.79
CA ALA A 197 -2.87 22.81 -11.86
C ALA A 197 -2.49 22.53 -10.40
N LEU A 198 -2.52 23.58 -9.58
CA LEU A 198 -2.55 23.47 -8.12
C LEU A 198 -4.00 23.49 -7.65
N VAL A 199 -4.43 22.44 -6.93
CA VAL A 199 -5.74 22.41 -6.27
C VAL A 199 -5.58 22.37 -4.75
N ILE A 200 -6.38 23.21 -4.07
CA ILE A 200 -6.43 23.29 -2.62
C ILE A 200 -7.90 23.30 -2.20
N GLU A 201 -8.30 22.30 -1.40
CA GLU A 201 -9.64 22.20 -0.82
C GLU A 201 -9.49 21.95 0.69
N ARG A 202 -9.38 23.00 1.47
CA ARG A 202 -9.32 22.98 2.94
C ARG A 202 -9.65 24.36 3.50
N ALA A 203 -10.13 24.42 4.75
CA ALA A 203 -10.35 25.67 5.45
C ALA A 203 -9.05 26.48 5.59
N SER A 204 -9.17 27.80 5.59
CA SER A 204 -8.05 28.69 5.92
C SER A 204 -7.63 28.48 7.37
N GLN A 205 -6.33 28.56 7.62
CA GLN A 205 -5.79 28.44 8.98
C GLN A 205 -6.17 29.68 9.81
N ASP A 206 -6.78 29.44 10.99
CA ASP A 206 -7.05 30.47 12.00
C ASP A 206 -6.18 30.23 13.24
N GLN A 207 -5.60 31.30 13.78
CA GLN A 207 -4.74 31.22 14.96
C GLN A 207 -5.21 32.25 16.03
N LYS A 208 -5.45 31.74 17.24
CA LYS A 208 -5.81 32.57 18.40
C LYS A 208 -4.64 32.60 19.37
N ALA A 209 -3.98 33.76 19.43
CA ALA A 209 -2.84 33.99 20.33
C ALA A 209 -3.23 33.74 21.79
N GLU A 210 -2.33 33.09 22.54
CA GLU A 210 -2.46 32.79 23.98
C GLU A 210 -3.69 31.95 24.40
N TRP A 211 -4.50 31.49 23.41
CA TRP A 211 -5.72 30.73 23.76
C TRP A 211 -5.43 29.48 24.56
N ALA A 212 -4.40 28.74 24.21
CA ALA A 212 -4.03 27.48 24.89
C ALA A 212 -3.55 27.75 26.34
N GLU A 213 -2.85 28.83 26.59
CA GLU A 213 -2.42 29.24 27.93
C GLU A 213 -3.64 29.57 28.82
N ARG A 214 -4.52 30.42 28.32
CA ARG A 214 -5.78 30.79 29.01
C ARG A 214 -6.65 29.55 29.29
N PHE A 215 -6.75 28.64 28.32
CA PHE A 215 -7.50 27.41 28.50
C PHE A 215 -6.90 26.53 29.62
N ARG A 216 -5.57 26.31 29.62
CA ARG A 216 -4.90 25.53 30.69
C ARG A 216 -5.08 26.17 32.07
N ALA A 217 -4.90 27.49 32.17
CA ALA A 217 -5.09 28.21 33.43
C ALA A 217 -6.52 28.06 33.97
N ALA A 218 -7.52 28.19 33.11
CA ALA A 218 -8.93 28.01 33.51
C ALA A 218 -9.18 26.57 34.01
N LYS A 219 -8.67 25.55 33.30
CA LYS A 219 -8.81 24.12 33.70
C LYS A 219 -8.11 23.82 35.02
N LEU A 220 -6.94 24.35 35.26
CA LEU A 220 -6.21 24.18 36.53
C LEU A 220 -6.98 24.79 37.72
N ARG A 221 -7.58 25.98 37.54
CA ARG A 221 -8.44 26.61 38.57
C ARG A 221 -9.65 25.74 38.95
N VAL A 222 -10.32 25.15 37.92
CA VAL A 222 -11.45 24.23 38.16
C VAL A 222 -11.00 22.98 38.90
N LYS A 223 -9.85 22.41 38.48
CA LYS A 223 -9.28 21.20 39.14
C LYS A 223 -8.92 21.48 40.60
N ALA A 224 -8.31 22.65 40.90
CA ALA A 224 -7.98 23.03 42.29
C ALA A 224 -9.21 23.20 43.17
N ARG A 225 -10.31 23.79 42.63
CA ARG A 225 -11.56 23.89 43.40
C ARG A 225 -12.16 22.52 43.73
N ARG A 226 -12.20 21.59 42.76
CA ARG A 226 -12.72 20.23 43.00
C ARG A 226 -11.87 19.38 43.96
N ALA A 227 -10.59 19.71 44.13
CA ALA A 227 -9.71 19.03 45.06
C ALA A 227 -9.80 19.59 46.52
N ALA A 228 -10.47 20.76 46.68
CA ALA A 228 -10.68 21.40 47.97
C ALA A 228 -12.09 21.15 48.57
N GLU A 229 -12.98 20.54 47.79
CA GLU A 229 -14.29 20.00 48.18
C GLU A 229 -14.18 18.53 48.58
#